data_2acc3e504fbbeb20f0a9c027df784a53
#
_entry.id   2acc3e504fbbeb20f0a9c027df784a53
#
_cell.length_a   1.000
_cell.length_b   1.000
_cell.length_c   1.000
_cell.angle_alpha   90.00
_cell.angle_beta   90.00
_cell.angle_gamma   90.00
#
_symmetry.space_group_name_H-M   'P 1'
#
loop_
_entity.id
_entity.type
_entity.pdbx_description
1 polymer ?
#
loop_
_entity_poly.entity_id
_entity_poly.type
_entity_poly.pdbx_seq_one_letter_code
_entity_poly.pdbx_strand_id
1 'polypeptide(L)'
;PEPLLPVGIMFTSGTTSRPKAVVHTHANALWASRQGPINIDMRNGDAYLIYLPFFHVNAQSWSMWTTLGIGGTIVLQPKFSASRFWEVIQKHKVTHISLIPFVFKAVAPQPIPDHTVRVGAFGLVMPELEGWLKMKIGAFWGMTETVIHATRADFQQTYPNGSMGKPTPGYEFLIVDPETGKLCEDGAIGELW
;
A
#
# COMPACT_ATOMS: atom_id res chain seq x y z
N PRO A 1 26.00 -1.73 -4.71
CA PRO A 1 25.79 -0.29 -4.52
C PRO A 1 25.88 0.05 -3.04
N GLU A 2 26.35 1.24 -2.74
CA GLU A 2 26.43 1.73 -1.38
C GLU A 2 25.01 1.97 -0.82
N PRO A 3 24.65 1.46 0.36
CA PRO A 3 23.25 1.45 0.83
C PRO A 3 22.59 2.83 0.92
N LEU A 4 23.36 3.86 1.23
CA LEU A 4 22.87 5.22 1.43
C LEU A 4 22.84 6.07 0.14
N LEU A 5 23.33 5.56 -0.99
CA LEU A 5 23.20 6.27 -2.25
C LEU A 5 21.73 6.37 -2.69
N PRO A 6 21.32 7.48 -3.29
CA PRO A 6 19.98 7.65 -3.82
C PRO A 6 19.65 6.61 -4.90
N VAL A 7 18.46 6.02 -4.82
CA VAL A 7 17.88 5.17 -5.86
C VAL A 7 16.79 5.90 -6.63
N GLY A 8 16.20 6.92 -6.04
CA GLY A 8 15.17 7.72 -6.68
C GLY A 8 14.74 8.92 -5.84
N ILE A 9 14.07 9.86 -6.50
CA ILE A 9 13.45 11.02 -5.88
C ILE A 9 11.97 11.01 -6.24
N MET A 10 11.11 11.11 -5.21
CA MET A 10 9.66 11.23 -5.38
C MET A 10 9.19 12.55 -4.80
N PHE A 11 8.26 13.19 -5.53
CA PHE A 11 7.68 14.44 -5.05
C PHE A 11 6.37 14.19 -4.34
N THR A 12 6.18 14.84 -3.18
CA THR A 12 4.89 14.84 -2.47
C THR A 12 4.11 16.10 -2.84
N SER A 13 2.79 15.99 -2.82
CA SER A 13 1.88 17.10 -3.18
C SER A 13 1.87 18.26 -2.18
N GLY A 14 2.65 18.20 -1.10
CA GLY A 14 2.80 19.24 -0.07
C GLY A 14 1.52 20.02 0.24
N THR A 15 1.01 19.93 1.44
CA THR A 15 -0.21 20.67 1.86
C THR A 15 -0.07 22.20 1.85
N THR A 16 1.14 22.73 1.65
CA THR A 16 1.47 24.15 1.91
C THR A 16 2.02 24.94 0.73
N SER A 17 2.03 24.44 -0.50
CA SER A 17 2.26 25.17 -1.77
C SER A 17 3.39 24.67 -2.68
N ARG A 18 4.48 24.08 -2.19
CA ARG A 18 5.52 23.53 -3.06
C ARG A 18 5.71 22.03 -2.83
N PRO A 19 5.80 21.22 -3.89
CA PRO A 19 6.13 19.81 -3.75
C PRO A 19 7.45 19.61 -3.03
N LYS A 20 7.50 18.68 -2.07
CA LYS A 20 8.74 18.30 -1.38
C LYS A 20 9.37 17.13 -2.11
N ALA A 21 10.69 17.17 -2.30
CA ALA A 21 11.46 16.09 -2.89
C ALA A 21 11.89 15.11 -1.79
N VAL A 22 11.38 13.90 -1.82
CA VAL A 22 11.76 12.82 -0.91
C VAL A 22 12.78 11.94 -1.61
N VAL A 23 13.98 11.83 -1.04
CA VAL A 23 15.08 11.01 -1.56
C VAL A 23 14.96 9.61 -0.96
N HIS A 24 14.76 8.60 -1.80
CA HIS A 24 14.87 7.21 -1.39
C HIS A 24 16.26 6.67 -1.70
N THR A 25 16.82 5.88 -0.79
CA THR A 25 18.13 5.25 -0.92
C THR A 25 18.00 3.78 -1.32
N HIS A 26 19.11 3.15 -1.71
CA HIS A 26 19.13 1.69 -1.92
C HIS A 26 18.73 0.91 -0.66
N ALA A 27 19.09 1.39 0.53
CA ALA A 27 18.66 0.78 1.80
C ALA A 27 17.13 0.83 1.96
N ASN A 28 16.49 1.95 1.58
CA ASN A 28 15.02 2.06 1.60
C ASN A 28 14.37 1.06 0.63
N ALA A 29 14.90 0.91 -0.59
CA ALA A 29 14.38 -0.06 -1.54
C ALA A 29 14.52 -1.51 -1.04
N LEU A 30 15.67 -1.85 -0.44
CA LEU A 30 15.89 -3.16 0.19
C LEU A 30 14.98 -3.38 1.41
N TRP A 31 14.75 -2.35 2.22
CA TRP A 31 13.80 -2.41 3.33
C TRP A 31 12.38 -2.73 2.82
N ALA A 32 11.90 -1.96 1.83
CA ALA A 32 10.59 -2.17 1.23
C ALA A 32 10.46 -3.58 0.61
N SER A 33 11.51 -4.08 -0.04
CA SER A 33 11.51 -5.41 -0.65
C SER A 33 11.43 -6.55 0.37
N ARG A 34 11.90 -6.34 1.59
CA ARG A 34 11.84 -7.33 2.68
C ARG A 34 10.56 -7.22 3.49
N GLN A 35 10.17 -6.02 3.86
CA GLN A 35 9.04 -5.77 4.75
C GLN A 35 7.70 -5.79 3.99
N GLY A 36 7.68 -5.32 2.75
CA GLY A 36 6.47 -5.23 1.94
C GLY A 36 5.74 -6.56 1.77
N PRO A 37 6.40 -7.66 1.37
CA PRO A 37 5.74 -8.95 1.24
C PRO A 37 5.08 -9.43 2.54
N ILE A 38 5.72 -9.20 3.68
CA ILE A 38 5.17 -9.55 5.00
C ILE A 38 3.90 -8.74 5.29
N ASN A 39 3.92 -7.45 4.93
CA ASN A 39 2.79 -6.55 5.18
C ASN A 39 1.52 -6.95 4.41
N ILE A 40 1.67 -7.46 3.19
CA ILE A 40 0.54 -7.78 2.30
C ILE A 40 0.34 -9.29 2.10
N ASP A 41 0.95 -10.16 2.91
CA ASP A 41 0.91 -11.63 2.77
C ASP A 41 1.27 -12.10 1.35
N MET A 42 2.32 -11.51 0.76
CA MET A 42 2.79 -11.85 -0.58
C MET A 42 3.85 -12.94 -0.53
N ARG A 43 3.78 -13.92 -1.45
CA ARG A 43 4.60 -15.14 -1.45
C ARG A 43 5.26 -15.33 -2.81
N ASN A 44 6.30 -16.14 -2.84
CA ASN A 44 6.90 -16.55 -4.12
C ASN A 44 5.83 -17.18 -5.03
N GLY A 45 5.87 -16.79 -6.32
CA GLY A 45 4.87 -17.20 -7.30
C GLY A 45 3.64 -16.28 -7.40
N ASP A 46 3.49 -15.30 -6.50
CA ASP A 46 2.43 -14.30 -6.60
C ASP A 46 2.68 -13.27 -7.71
N ALA A 47 1.58 -12.65 -8.17
CA ALA A 47 1.60 -11.62 -9.19
C ALA A 47 0.91 -10.35 -8.69
N TYR A 48 1.58 -9.21 -8.83
CA TYR A 48 1.03 -7.89 -8.50
C TYR A 48 0.68 -7.11 -9.76
N LEU A 49 -0.56 -6.64 -9.87
CA LEU A 49 -1.00 -5.77 -10.96
C LEU A 49 -0.72 -4.30 -10.63
N ILE A 50 0.18 -3.69 -11.38
CA ILE A 50 0.56 -2.29 -11.23
C ILE A 50 -0.02 -1.48 -12.38
N TYR A 51 -0.91 -0.54 -12.06
CA TYR A 51 -1.58 0.37 -13.00
C TYR A 51 -1.60 1.81 -12.49
N LEU A 52 -1.09 2.04 -11.28
CA LEU A 52 -0.92 3.38 -10.73
C LEU A 52 0.37 4.02 -11.25
N PRO A 53 0.45 5.37 -11.27
CA PRO A 53 1.61 6.07 -11.82
C PRO A 53 2.92 5.70 -11.11
N PHE A 54 3.96 5.40 -11.88
CA PHE A 54 5.28 5.00 -11.37
C PHE A 54 6.04 6.11 -10.64
N PHE A 55 5.62 7.35 -10.78
CA PHE A 55 6.17 8.47 -10.01
C PHE A 55 5.61 8.54 -8.58
N HIS A 56 4.71 7.62 -8.20
CA HIS A 56 4.10 7.54 -6.88
C HIS A 56 4.60 6.34 -6.09
N VAL A 57 4.77 6.52 -4.77
CA VAL A 57 5.28 5.49 -3.84
C VAL A 57 4.48 4.18 -3.90
N ASN A 58 3.16 4.24 -4.11
CA ASN A 58 2.34 3.04 -4.22
C ASN A 58 2.82 2.10 -5.34
N ALA A 59 3.05 2.62 -6.54
CA ALA A 59 3.49 1.79 -7.67
C ALA A 59 4.94 1.32 -7.51
N GLN A 60 5.84 2.21 -7.07
CA GLN A 60 7.26 1.90 -6.97
C GLN A 60 7.60 1.05 -5.75
N SER A 61 7.35 1.58 -4.56
CA SER A 61 7.81 0.97 -3.32
C SER A 61 6.85 -0.12 -2.85
N TRP A 62 5.57 0.22 -2.71
CA TRP A 62 4.59 -0.69 -2.13
C TRP A 62 4.25 -1.87 -3.04
N SER A 63 4.34 -1.68 -4.36
CA SER A 63 4.04 -2.74 -5.33
C SER A 63 5.30 -3.34 -5.95
N MET A 64 6.11 -2.55 -6.67
CA MET A 64 7.25 -3.07 -7.44
C MET A 64 8.36 -3.62 -6.56
N TRP A 65 8.93 -2.83 -5.63
CA TRP A 65 10.02 -3.31 -4.77
C TRP A 65 9.58 -4.48 -3.90
N THR A 66 8.35 -4.42 -3.39
CA THR A 66 7.73 -5.53 -2.65
C THR A 66 7.70 -6.81 -3.47
N THR A 67 7.21 -6.74 -4.71
CA THR A 67 7.09 -7.92 -5.59
C THR A 67 8.44 -8.48 -6.00
N LEU A 68 9.39 -7.61 -6.35
CA LEU A 68 10.76 -8.02 -6.71
C LEU A 68 11.49 -8.68 -5.54
N GLY A 69 11.23 -8.23 -4.31
CA GLY A 69 11.87 -8.75 -3.10
C GLY A 69 11.65 -10.23 -2.84
N ILE A 70 10.57 -10.79 -3.33
CA ILE A 70 10.24 -12.22 -3.20
C ILE A 70 10.35 -12.99 -4.52
N GLY A 71 10.88 -12.38 -5.59
CA GLY A 71 10.89 -13.00 -6.91
C GLY A 71 9.50 -13.21 -7.51
N GLY A 72 8.53 -12.37 -7.15
CA GLY A 72 7.18 -12.39 -7.69
C GLY A 72 7.08 -11.82 -9.10
N THR A 73 5.88 -11.90 -9.69
CA THR A 73 5.60 -11.39 -11.04
C THR A 73 4.98 -10.00 -10.98
N ILE A 74 5.51 -9.05 -11.74
CA ILE A 74 4.90 -7.74 -11.95
C ILE A 74 4.11 -7.77 -13.25
N VAL A 75 2.81 -7.49 -13.16
CA VAL A 75 1.93 -7.26 -14.31
C VAL A 75 1.77 -5.74 -14.47
N LEU A 76 2.55 -5.15 -15.35
CA LEU A 76 2.59 -3.70 -15.53
C LEU A 76 1.62 -3.25 -16.61
N GLN A 77 0.74 -2.31 -16.28
CA GLN A 77 -0.15 -1.64 -17.21
C GLN A 77 0.25 -0.16 -17.36
N PRO A 78 0.27 0.40 -18.57
CA PRO A 78 0.67 1.78 -18.79
C PRO A 78 -0.29 2.79 -18.15
N LYS A 79 -1.55 2.38 -17.93
CA LYS A 79 -2.59 3.15 -17.25
C LYS A 79 -3.70 2.23 -16.76
N PHE A 80 -4.44 2.69 -15.75
CA PHE A 80 -5.66 2.02 -15.30
C PHE A 80 -6.72 1.98 -16.41
N SER A 81 -7.40 0.84 -16.55
CA SER A 81 -8.52 0.64 -17.45
C SER A 81 -9.59 -0.18 -16.74
N ALA A 82 -10.71 0.44 -16.40
CA ALA A 82 -11.81 -0.23 -15.73
C ALA A 82 -12.39 -1.38 -16.57
N SER A 83 -12.58 -1.18 -17.88
CA SER A 83 -13.15 -2.20 -18.78
C SER A 83 -12.27 -3.44 -18.98
N ARG A 84 -10.95 -3.32 -18.81
CA ARG A 84 -10.00 -4.44 -18.95
C ARG A 84 -9.50 -4.98 -17.61
N PHE A 85 -9.97 -4.41 -16.50
CA PHE A 85 -9.44 -4.71 -15.18
C PHE A 85 -9.50 -6.20 -14.84
N TRP A 86 -10.69 -6.79 -14.92
CA TRP A 86 -10.89 -8.19 -14.61
C TRP A 86 -10.27 -9.13 -15.65
N GLU A 87 -10.31 -8.77 -16.93
CA GLU A 87 -9.64 -9.54 -17.99
C GLU A 87 -8.14 -9.69 -17.73
N VAL A 88 -7.46 -8.59 -17.38
CA VAL A 88 -6.02 -8.60 -17.05
C VAL A 88 -5.73 -9.47 -15.83
N ILE A 89 -6.56 -9.35 -14.78
CA ILE A 89 -6.44 -10.14 -13.57
C ILE A 89 -6.53 -11.64 -13.88
N GLN A 90 -7.55 -12.06 -14.63
CA GLN A 90 -7.75 -13.46 -14.99
C GLN A 90 -6.62 -13.98 -15.90
N LYS A 91 -6.28 -13.22 -16.94
CA LYS A 91 -5.24 -13.58 -17.92
C LYS A 91 -3.87 -13.83 -17.28
N HIS A 92 -3.49 -12.98 -16.33
CA HIS A 92 -2.18 -13.04 -15.70
C HIS A 92 -2.18 -13.67 -14.31
N LYS A 93 -3.33 -14.23 -13.87
CA LYS A 93 -3.50 -14.87 -12.55
C LYS A 93 -3.02 -13.95 -11.41
N VAL A 94 -3.41 -12.68 -11.48
CA VAL A 94 -3.01 -11.66 -10.50
C VAL A 94 -3.52 -12.03 -9.12
N THR A 95 -2.66 -11.91 -8.11
CA THR A 95 -2.97 -12.22 -6.71
C THR A 95 -3.06 -10.99 -5.82
N HIS A 96 -2.45 -9.88 -6.22
CA HIS A 96 -2.39 -8.64 -5.44
C HIS A 96 -2.68 -7.42 -6.31
N ILE A 97 -3.43 -6.47 -5.76
CA ILE A 97 -3.80 -5.20 -6.42
C ILE A 97 -3.80 -4.05 -5.42
N SER A 98 -3.61 -2.81 -5.90
CA SER A 98 -3.89 -1.60 -5.14
C SER A 98 -5.31 -1.13 -5.42
N LEU A 99 -6.20 -1.24 -4.44
CA LEU A 99 -7.62 -0.91 -4.58
C LEU A 99 -7.92 0.47 -3.96
N ILE A 100 -7.28 1.52 -4.50
CA ILE A 100 -7.55 2.89 -4.04
C ILE A 100 -9.00 3.30 -4.36
N PRO A 101 -9.60 4.29 -3.66
CA PRO A 101 -11.00 4.64 -3.81
C PRO A 101 -11.44 4.95 -5.26
N PHE A 102 -10.57 5.56 -6.06
CA PHE A 102 -10.85 5.80 -7.48
C PHE A 102 -11.02 4.49 -8.27
N VAL A 103 -10.10 3.55 -8.09
CA VAL A 103 -10.15 2.23 -8.76
C VAL A 103 -11.39 1.47 -8.30
N PHE A 104 -11.62 1.43 -6.99
CA PHE A 104 -12.80 0.81 -6.40
C PHE A 104 -14.10 1.34 -7.04
N LYS A 105 -14.30 2.65 -7.07
CA LYS A 105 -15.49 3.26 -7.68
C LYS A 105 -15.65 2.90 -9.14
N ALA A 106 -14.57 2.74 -9.89
CA ALA A 106 -14.61 2.41 -11.31
C ALA A 106 -14.94 0.94 -11.60
N VAL A 107 -14.57 0.02 -10.69
CA VAL A 107 -14.83 -1.44 -10.87
C VAL A 107 -16.09 -1.91 -10.16
N ALA A 108 -16.53 -1.21 -9.11
CA ALA A 108 -17.72 -1.53 -8.33
C ALA A 108 -18.99 -1.78 -9.14
N PRO A 109 -19.30 -1.02 -10.20
CA PRO A 109 -20.51 -1.26 -11.01
C PRO A 109 -20.42 -2.49 -11.91
N GLN A 110 -19.26 -3.13 -12.03
CA GLN A 110 -19.05 -4.27 -12.91
C GLN A 110 -19.41 -5.58 -12.23
N PRO A 111 -19.89 -6.59 -12.97
CA PRO A 111 -19.97 -7.95 -12.46
C PRO A 111 -18.58 -8.42 -12.04
N ILE A 112 -18.48 -9.00 -10.85
CA ILE A 112 -17.22 -9.56 -10.34
C ILE A 112 -17.10 -11.00 -10.82
N PRO A 113 -16.15 -11.31 -11.73
CA PRO A 113 -15.94 -12.67 -12.19
C PRO A 113 -15.20 -13.49 -11.13
N ASP A 114 -15.07 -14.79 -11.37
CA ASP A 114 -14.12 -15.59 -10.61
C ASP A 114 -12.70 -15.13 -10.92
N HIS A 115 -11.88 -14.93 -9.87
CA HIS A 115 -10.55 -14.38 -9.98
C HIS A 115 -9.57 -14.96 -8.96
N THR A 116 -8.28 -14.68 -9.16
CA THR A 116 -7.18 -15.18 -8.35
C THR A 116 -6.69 -14.18 -7.29
N VAL A 117 -7.27 -12.98 -7.23
CA VAL A 117 -6.83 -11.94 -6.28
C VAL A 117 -7.09 -12.41 -4.86
N ARG A 118 -6.04 -12.43 -4.05
CA ARG A 118 -6.12 -12.76 -2.62
C ARG A 118 -6.18 -11.50 -1.76
N VAL A 119 -5.44 -10.45 -2.16
CA VAL A 119 -5.34 -9.21 -1.39
C VAL A 119 -5.55 -7.99 -2.28
N GLY A 120 -6.50 -7.13 -1.90
CA GLY A 120 -6.69 -5.78 -2.41
C GLY A 120 -6.22 -4.77 -1.36
N ALA A 121 -5.15 -4.02 -1.63
CA ALA A 121 -4.67 -2.98 -0.72
C ALA A 121 -5.57 -1.75 -0.81
N PHE A 122 -6.29 -1.43 0.27
CA PHE A 122 -7.29 -0.36 0.26
C PHE A 122 -6.89 0.83 1.16
N GLY A 123 -6.60 0.61 2.40
CA GLY A 123 -6.24 1.66 3.35
C GLY A 123 -7.00 1.58 4.67
N LEU A 124 -8.21 1.05 4.63
CA LEU A 124 -9.07 0.89 5.80
C LEU A 124 -9.59 -0.54 5.90
N VAL A 125 -9.79 -1.01 7.13
CA VAL A 125 -10.51 -2.26 7.39
C VAL A 125 -11.97 -2.08 6.99
N MET A 126 -12.45 -2.90 6.04
CA MET A 126 -13.82 -2.87 5.53
C MET A 126 -14.30 -4.29 5.25
N PRO A 127 -14.77 -5.03 6.27
CA PRO A 127 -15.14 -6.44 6.14
C PRO A 127 -16.24 -6.71 5.10
N GLU A 128 -17.15 -5.79 4.92
CA GLU A 128 -18.21 -5.87 3.91
C GLU A 128 -17.67 -5.93 2.47
N LEU A 129 -16.54 -5.30 2.20
CA LEU A 129 -15.90 -5.35 0.89
C LEU A 129 -15.25 -6.71 0.60
N GLU A 130 -14.76 -7.39 1.62
CA GLU A 130 -14.13 -8.71 1.47
C GLU A 130 -15.13 -9.74 0.90
N GLY A 131 -16.32 -9.80 1.48
CA GLY A 131 -17.37 -10.69 1.02
C GLY A 131 -17.84 -10.39 -0.40
N TRP A 132 -17.99 -9.11 -0.71
CA TRP A 132 -18.45 -8.69 -2.03
C TRP A 132 -17.38 -8.88 -3.11
N LEU A 133 -16.14 -8.48 -2.84
CA LEU A 133 -15.03 -8.61 -3.80
C LEU A 133 -14.40 -10.00 -3.82
N LYS A 134 -14.77 -10.89 -2.91
CA LYS A 134 -14.22 -12.25 -2.76
C LYS A 134 -12.68 -12.27 -2.61
N MET A 135 -12.14 -11.27 -1.90
CA MET A 135 -10.71 -11.15 -1.61
C MET A 135 -10.49 -10.51 -0.23
N LYS A 136 -9.34 -10.68 0.37
CA LYS A 136 -8.96 -9.93 1.58
C LYS A 136 -8.73 -8.46 1.26
N ILE A 137 -9.26 -7.58 2.10
CA ILE A 137 -9.04 -6.15 2.00
C ILE A 137 -7.99 -5.72 3.01
N GLY A 138 -6.80 -5.45 2.50
CA GLY A 138 -5.68 -5.00 3.32
C GLY A 138 -5.83 -3.54 3.71
N ALA A 139 -5.85 -3.27 5.01
CA ALA A 139 -5.80 -1.91 5.54
C ALA A 139 -4.34 -1.53 5.79
N PHE A 140 -3.91 -0.48 5.11
CA PHE A 140 -2.52 0.01 5.15
C PHE A 140 -2.50 1.52 5.10
N TRP A 141 -1.64 2.11 5.91
CA TRP A 141 -1.33 3.52 5.79
C TRP A 141 0.18 3.73 5.64
N GLY A 142 0.53 4.77 4.93
CA GLY A 142 1.90 5.23 4.73
C GLY A 142 1.93 6.44 3.82
N MET A 143 3.09 7.02 3.67
CA MET A 143 3.34 8.20 2.85
C MET A 143 4.67 8.02 2.10
N THR A 144 5.04 8.95 1.26
CA THR A 144 6.29 8.86 0.49
C THR A 144 7.49 8.76 1.42
N GLU A 145 7.48 9.52 2.51
CA GLU A 145 8.54 9.58 3.51
C GLU A 145 8.68 8.29 4.34
N THR A 146 7.62 7.51 4.50
CA THR A 146 7.68 6.23 5.21
C THR A 146 8.17 5.08 4.33
N VAL A 147 8.40 5.31 3.04
CA VAL A 147 8.90 4.32 2.08
C VAL A 147 7.92 3.19 1.78
N ILE A 148 7.42 2.51 2.81
CA ILE A 148 6.50 1.36 2.75
C ILE A 148 5.32 1.60 3.69
N HIS A 149 4.38 0.67 3.76
CA HIS A 149 3.25 0.70 4.70
C HIS A 149 3.76 0.83 6.14
N ALA A 150 3.50 1.96 6.77
CA ALA A 150 3.90 2.22 8.15
C ALA A 150 2.91 1.63 9.16
N THR A 151 1.63 1.46 8.76
CA THR A 151 0.67 0.63 9.49
C THR A 151 0.14 -0.50 8.64
N ARG A 152 -0.34 -1.55 9.29
CA ARG A 152 -1.12 -2.62 8.66
C ARG A 152 -2.15 -3.21 9.63
N ALA A 153 -3.28 -3.65 9.10
CA ALA A 153 -4.14 -4.61 9.78
C ALA A 153 -3.64 -6.02 9.44
N ASP A 154 -3.28 -6.79 10.46
CA ASP A 154 -2.88 -8.19 10.29
C ASP A 154 -4.10 -9.02 9.88
N PHE A 155 -4.00 -9.79 8.79
CA PHE A 155 -5.11 -10.61 8.28
C PHE A 155 -5.57 -11.73 9.22
N GLN A 156 -4.80 -12.03 10.27
CA GLN A 156 -5.12 -13.04 11.27
C GLN A 156 -5.79 -12.45 12.52
N GLN A 157 -5.95 -11.13 12.60
CA GLN A 157 -6.54 -10.41 13.73
C GLN A 157 -7.80 -9.65 13.31
N THR A 158 -8.66 -9.39 14.27
CA THR A 158 -9.85 -8.56 14.07
C THR A 158 -9.53 -7.11 14.46
N TYR A 159 -9.96 -6.20 13.61
CA TYR A 159 -9.83 -4.75 13.82
C TYR A 159 -11.19 -4.08 13.69
N PRO A 160 -11.40 -2.94 14.35
CA PRO A 160 -12.59 -2.12 14.13
C PRO A 160 -12.71 -1.71 12.65
N ASN A 161 -13.95 -1.61 12.16
CA ASN A 161 -14.21 -1.04 10.84
C ASN A 161 -13.65 0.39 10.75
N GLY A 162 -13.02 0.72 9.62
CA GLY A 162 -12.33 2.00 9.42
C GLY A 162 -10.94 2.11 10.05
N SER A 163 -10.43 1.06 10.71
CA SER A 163 -9.06 1.06 11.23
C SER A 163 -8.03 1.01 10.08
N MET A 164 -6.90 1.66 10.28
CA MET A 164 -5.71 1.53 9.43
C MET A 164 -4.70 0.49 9.95
N GLY A 165 -5.08 -0.25 11.01
CA GLY A 165 -4.21 -1.26 11.63
C GLY A 165 -3.30 -0.68 12.71
N LYS A 166 -2.18 -1.36 12.93
CA LYS A 166 -1.15 -1.02 13.93
C LYS A 166 0.17 -0.71 13.25
N PRO A 167 1.13 -0.05 13.93
CA PRO A 167 2.48 0.13 13.42
C PRO A 167 3.08 -1.19 12.91
N THR A 168 3.68 -1.19 11.74
CA THR A 168 4.43 -2.35 11.24
C THR A 168 5.79 -2.41 11.91
N PRO A 169 6.43 -3.59 11.99
CA PRO A 169 7.76 -3.70 12.57
C PRO A 169 8.75 -2.71 11.95
N GLY A 170 9.48 -1.98 12.79
CA GLY A 170 10.42 -0.93 12.37
C GLY A 170 9.84 0.48 12.33
N TYR A 171 8.55 0.65 12.67
CA TYR A 171 7.92 1.96 12.87
C TYR A 171 7.42 2.11 14.30
N GLU A 172 7.63 3.28 14.84
CA GLU A 172 7.05 3.73 16.10
C GLU A 172 6.23 4.98 15.83
N PHE A 173 5.06 5.07 16.45
CA PHE A 173 4.17 6.22 16.30
C PHE A 173 3.90 6.83 17.66
N LEU A 174 3.89 8.15 17.66
CA LEU A 174 3.50 8.96 18.80
C LEU A 174 2.35 9.87 18.39
N ILE A 175 1.36 10.01 19.25
CA ILE A 175 0.33 11.04 19.11
C ILE A 175 0.72 12.19 20.03
N VAL A 176 0.98 13.34 19.43
CA VAL A 176 1.56 14.50 20.10
C VAL A 176 0.62 15.68 19.97
N ASP A 177 0.39 16.37 21.07
CA ASP A 177 -0.29 17.67 21.08
C ASP A 177 0.56 18.70 20.32
N PRO A 178 0.08 19.25 19.21
CA PRO A 178 0.86 20.15 18.38
C PRO A 178 1.20 21.50 19.03
N GLU A 179 0.48 21.90 20.10
CA GLU A 179 0.73 23.16 20.80
C GLU A 179 1.79 22.99 21.89
N THR A 180 1.77 21.86 22.59
CA THR A 180 2.64 21.62 23.75
C THR A 180 3.83 20.72 23.44
N GLY A 181 3.80 19.96 22.35
CA GLY A 181 4.81 18.96 21.99
C GLY A 181 4.82 17.73 22.93
N LYS A 182 3.80 17.55 23.77
CA LYS A 182 3.70 16.43 24.71
C LYS A 182 2.89 15.28 24.13
N LEU A 183 3.18 14.08 24.59
CA LEU A 183 2.36 12.92 24.27
C LEU A 183 0.91 13.14 24.72
N CYS A 184 -0.01 12.81 23.81
CA CYS A 184 -1.43 12.79 24.13
C CYS A 184 -1.79 11.57 24.99
N GLU A 185 -2.84 11.71 25.80
CA GLU A 185 -3.46 10.58 26.48
C GLU A 185 -4.23 9.69 25.48
N ASP A 186 -4.49 8.45 25.85
CA ASP A 186 -5.24 7.50 25.03
C ASP A 186 -6.63 8.04 24.70
N GLY A 187 -6.95 8.04 23.42
CA GLY A 187 -8.23 8.55 22.90
C GLY A 187 -8.25 10.04 22.59
N ALA A 188 -7.21 10.79 22.93
CA ALA A 188 -7.09 12.19 22.53
C ALA A 188 -6.66 12.34 21.07
N ILE A 189 -7.04 13.44 20.44
CA ILE A 189 -6.66 13.79 19.07
C ILE A 189 -5.37 14.61 19.12
N GLY A 190 -4.40 14.24 18.30
CA GLY A 190 -3.11 14.95 18.17
C GLY A 190 -2.49 14.74 16.81
N GLU A 191 -1.28 15.24 16.64
CA GLU A 191 -0.46 15.07 15.45
C GLU A 191 0.26 13.71 15.52
N LEU A 192 0.30 13.00 14.41
CA LEU A 192 1.01 11.72 14.28
C LEU A 192 2.49 11.98 13.99
N TRP A 193 3.37 11.56 14.90
CA TRP A 193 4.82 11.62 14.79
C TRP A 193 5.42 10.22 14.64
#